data_43be78b6d4cef9151f921a8aad17ed76
#
_entry.id   43be78b6d4cef9151f921a8aad17ed76
#
_cell.length_a   1.000
_cell.length_b   1.000
_cell.length_c   1.000
_cell.angle_alpha   90.00
_cell.angle_beta   90.00
_cell.angle_gamma   90.00
#
_symmetry.space_group_name_H-M   'P 1'
#
loop_
_entity.id
_entity.type
_entity.pdbx_description
1 polymer ?
#
loop_
_entity_poly.entity_id
_entity_poly.type
_entity_poly.pdbx_seq_one_letter_code
_entity_poly.pdbx_strand_id
1 'polypeptide(L)'
;MCKVLLLATGRSDTYWNSPKEADYPARSYKDLPEWESLASNCPLPGIGIYIKQKGKDFSSRHFVYLKIKGMRYDSNSETPYFDFEPVGQSNKRSRELADMLGGRVSLFSVKDCSEILTILQLLAETPPSAWEDLLSPEQNTTSQARYTWKDYIGRYFLDIENENISNNEFEDRVCALLTAIGFEVEQRGYRVPGEYPDGIAFVEGYGLVYDCKNSTDYRPTTDDKRAIRKYLEDEKKAYENKTLFPVFIAKSFRSYNEKDISHLDVEALNYLLYKKICLGSKFNLSRIKKLLDNKTTLNRDIIDSEEWS
;
A
#
# COMPACT_ATOMS: atom_id res chain seq x y z
N MET A 1 15.26 0.82 -7.72
CA MET A 1 14.13 1.14 -6.82
C MET A 1 13.90 2.64 -6.89
N CYS A 2 12.68 3.08 -7.24
CA CYS A 2 12.38 4.49 -7.40
C CYS A 2 12.39 5.23 -6.06
N LYS A 3 13.05 6.38 -6.00
CA LYS A 3 13.16 7.23 -4.79
C LYS A 3 12.67 8.64 -5.09
N VAL A 4 12.05 9.26 -4.11
CA VAL A 4 11.66 10.68 -4.13
C VAL A 4 12.45 11.43 -3.08
N LEU A 5 13.01 12.56 -3.48
CA LEU A 5 13.75 13.44 -2.58
C LEU A 5 12.79 14.48 -1.97
N LEU A 6 12.72 14.52 -0.65
CA LEU A 6 12.00 15.56 0.08
C LEU A 6 13.01 16.62 0.55
N LEU A 7 12.86 17.83 0.05
CA LEU A 7 13.74 18.95 0.35
C LEU A 7 12.95 20.03 1.07
N ALA A 8 13.31 20.36 2.31
CA ALA A 8 12.59 21.36 3.10
C ALA A 8 13.38 22.65 3.23
N THR A 9 12.71 23.80 3.16
CA THR A 9 13.34 25.11 3.31
C THR A 9 12.51 26.07 4.16
N GLY A 10 13.18 26.91 4.93
CA GLY A 10 12.66 28.11 5.58
C GLY A 10 13.37 29.39 5.12
N ARG A 11 14.19 29.32 4.05
CA ARG A 11 15.00 30.45 3.58
C ARG A 11 14.14 31.56 2.96
N SER A 12 13.19 31.18 2.11
CA SER A 12 12.29 32.10 1.42
C SER A 12 11.01 31.37 1.01
N ASP A 13 9.92 32.10 0.88
CA ASP A 13 8.62 31.58 0.44
C ASP A 13 8.50 31.39 -1.08
N THR A 14 9.55 31.72 -1.82
CA THR A 14 9.67 31.54 -3.26
C THR A 14 10.86 30.64 -3.64
N TYR A 15 11.45 29.98 -2.64
CA TYR A 15 12.71 29.26 -2.81
C TYR A 15 12.68 28.21 -3.92
N TRP A 16 11.56 27.50 -4.05
CA TRP A 16 11.38 26.42 -5.02
C TRP A 16 10.83 26.86 -6.37
N ASN A 17 10.58 28.17 -6.59
CA ASN A 17 9.84 28.67 -7.76
C ASN A 17 10.68 28.82 -9.04
N SER A 18 11.99 28.62 -8.98
CA SER A 18 12.88 28.75 -10.14
C SER A 18 13.95 27.66 -10.17
N PRO A 19 14.38 27.23 -11.35
CA PRO A 19 15.51 26.32 -11.49
C PRO A 19 16.77 26.88 -10.85
N LYS A 20 17.48 26.08 -10.07
CA LYS A 20 18.78 26.47 -9.52
C LYS A 20 19.55 25.28 -8.96
N GLU A 21 20.81 25.48 -8.72
CA GLU A 21 21.59 24.67 -7.82
C GLU A 21 21.40 25.20 -6.38
N ALA A 22 20.97 24.33 -5.48
CA ALA A 22 20.76 24.65 -4.07
C ALA A 22 21.82 23.96 -3.21
N ASP A 23 22.47 24.73 -2.35
CA ASP A 23 23.30 24.20 -1.30
C ASP A 23 22.43 23.79 -0.09
N TYR A 24 22.76 22.66 0.48
CA TYR A 24 22.11 22.18 1.69
C TYR A 24 23.17 22.03 2.79
N PRO A 25 23.27 22.96 3.75
CA PRO A 25 24.20 22.84 4.85
C PRO A 25 23.71 21.74 5.78
N ALA A 26 24.23 20.54 5.63
CA ALA A 26 23.83 19.46 6.51
C ALA A 26 24.98 18.52 6.83
N ARG A 27 25.27 18.44 8.10
CA ARG A 27 26.21 17.46 8.66
C ARG A 27 25.72 16.01 8.51
N SER A 28 24.43 15.82 8.25
CA SER A 28 23.78 14.51 8.21
C SER A 28 23.84 13.78 6.86
N TYR A 29 24.40 14.37 5.80
CA TYR A 29 24.41 13.74 4.49
C TYR A 29 25.63 12.86 4.23
N LYS A 30 26.72 13.05 4.95
CA LYS A 30 27.92 12.21 4.82
C LYS A 30 27.64 10.73 5.04
N ASP A 31 26.62 10.43 5.83
CA ASP A 31 26.28 9.09 6.29
C ASP A 31 25.11 8.45 5.51
N LEU A 32 24.64 9.07 4.42
CA LEU A 32 23.63 8.41 3.59
C LEU A 32 24.32 7.36 2.71
N PRO A 33 24.21 6.06 3.02
CA PRO A 33 24.85 4.99 2.23
C PRO A 33 24.33 4.94 0.80
N GLU A 34 23.24 5.68 0.51
CA GLU A 34 22.57 5.74 -0.79
C GLU A 34 22.97 6.97 -1.63
N TRP A 35 23.82 7.89 -1.13
CA TRP A 35 24.12 9.14 -1.83
C TRP A 35 24.67 8.93 -3.27
N GLU A 36 25.67 8.10 -3.40
CA GLU A 36 26.29 7.81 -4.72
C GLU A 36 25.29 7.13 -5.67
N SER A 37 24.49 6.23 -5.11
CA SER A 37 23.42 5.58 -5.85
C SER A 37 22.35 6.56 -6.30
N LEU A 38 21.94 7.50 -5.44
CA LEU A 38 20.98 8.54 -5.79
C LEU A 38 21.54 9.48 -6.86
N ALA A 39 22.79 9.93 -6.70
CA ALA A 39 23.44 10.82 -7.66
C ALA A 39 23.58 10.17 -9.05
N SER A 40 23.91 8.88 -9.09
CA SER A 40 24.01 8.09 -10.32
C SER A 40 22.68 7.87 -11.03
N ASN A 41 21.57 7.95 -10.28
CA ASN A 41 20.22 7.72 -10.80
C ASN A 41 19.47 9.03 -11.13
N CYS A 42 20.12 10.19 -11.07
CA CYS A 42 19.50 11.43 -11.55
C CYS A 42 19.23 11.34 -13.07
N PRO A 43 18.09 11.90 -13.54
CA PRO A 43 17.14 12.75 -12.80
C PRO A 43 16.18 11.95 -11.90
N LEU A 44 15.87 12.54 -10.74
CA LEU A 44 14.97 11.96 -9.75
C LEU A 44 13.77 12.89 -9.46
N PRO A 45 12.59 12.33 -9.09
CA PRO A 45 11.49 13.13 -8.59
C PRO A 45 11.83 13.73 -7.23
N GLY A 46 11.42 14.97 -6.99
CA GLY A 46 11.63 15.66 -5.72
C GLY A 46 10.42 16.49 -5.30
N ILE A 47 10.26 16.74 -4.01
CA ILE A 47 9.26 17.64 -3.47
C ILE A 47 9.95 18.72 -2.64
N GLY A 48 9.74 19.96 -3.01
CA GLY A 48 10.16 21.15 -2.28
C GLY A 48 9.10 21.54 -1.26
N ILE A 49 9.44 21.47 0.02
CA ILE A 49 8.54 21.73 1.15
C ILE A 49 8.95 23.02 1.84
N TYR A 50 7.98 23.86 2.19
CA TYR A 50 8.19 25.04 2.99
C TYR A 50 7.95 24.76 4.46
N ILE A 51 8.88 25.15 5.33
CA ILE A 51 8.81 24.91 6.77
C ILE A 51 8.99 26.20 7.57
N LYS A 52 8.70 26.12 8.85
CA LYS A 52 9.00 27.17 9.82
C LYS A 52 10.48 27.10 10.20
N GLN A 53 11.20 28.20 10.05
CA GLN A 53 12.58 28.33 10.47
C GLN A 53 12.91 29.75 10.96
N LYS A 54 13.57 29.89 12.11
CA LYS A 54 14.07 31.18 12.66
C LYS A 54 13.02 32.33 12.63
N GLY A 55 11.81 32.06 13.09
CA GLY A 55 10.75 33.07 13.15
C GLY A 55 9.98 33.32 11.86
N LYS A 56 10.36 32.67 10.76
CA LYS A 56 9.62 32.68 9.49
C LYS A 56 8.81 31.39 9.37
N ASP A 57 7.53 31.52 9.03
CA ASP A 57 6.66 30.35 8.82
C ASP A 57 6.08 30.38 7.40
N PHE A 58 6.68 29.58 6.54
CA PHE A 58 6.23 29.40 5.16
C PHE A 58 5.43 28.10 4.96
N SER A 59 5.12 27.36 6.02
CA SER A 59 4.40 26.07 5.94
C SER A 59 3.00 26.17 5.34
N SER A 60 2.43 27.38 5.31
CA SER A 60 1.17 27.68 4.63
C SER A 60 1.30 27.74 3.10
N ARG A 61 2.52 27.81 2.56
CA ARG A 61 2.75 27.79 1.11
C ARG A 61 2.53 26.38 0.56
N HIS A 62 2.10 26.35 -0.70
CA HIS A 62 1.96 25.11 -1.43
C HIS A 62 3.32 24.45 -1.64
N PHE A 63 3.39 23.14 -1.50
CA PHE A 63 4.63 22.44 -1.85
C PHE A 63 4.80 22.37 -3.37
N VAL A 64 6.03 22.18 -3.81
CA VAL A 64 6.40 22.26 -5.23
C VAL A 64 6.97 20.91 -5.68
N TYR A 65 6.50 20.41 -6.79
CA TYR A 65 7.08 19.25 -7.46
C TYR A 65 8.36 19.66 -8.19
N LEU A 66 9.41 18.90 -7.97
CA LEU A 66 10.74 19.18 -8.51
C LEU A 66 11.20 18.00 -9.38
N LYS A 67 12.02 18.33 -10.37
CA LYS A 67 12.90 17.38 -11.05
C LYS A 67 14.32 17.68 -10.57
N ILE A 68 14.92 16.72 -9.88
CA ILE A 68 16.31 16.81 -9.42
C ILE A 68 17.19 16.32 -10.58
N LYS A 69 17.88 17.22 -11.23
CA LYS A 69 18.68 16.94 -12.42
C LYS A 69 20.04 16.34 -12.09
N GLY A 70 20.58 16.70 -10.93
CA GLY A 70 21.88 16.24 -10.48
C GLY A 70 22.09 16.46 -8.98
N MET A 71 23.00 15.69 -8.44
CA MET A 71 23.44 15.78 -7.05
C MET A 71 24.97 15.73 -7.04
N ARG A 72 25.60 16.63 -6.31
CA ARG A 72 27.04 16.63 -6.10
C ARG A 72 27.39 16.96 -4.66
N TYR A 73 28.50 16.46 -4.21
CA TYR A 73 29.06 16.77 -2.89
C TYR A 73 30.39 17.48 -3.08
N ASP A 74 30.51 18.68 -2.52
CA ASP A 74 31.78 19.39 -2.45
C ASP A 74 32.52 18.98 -1.18
N SER A 75 33.59 18.20 -1.34
CA SER A 75 34.40 17.71 -0.25
C SER A 75 35.18 18.81 0.48
N ASN A 76 35.46 19.94 -0.16
CA ASN A 76 36.19 21.04 0.44
C ASN A 76 35.32 21.86 1.40
N SER A 77 34.10 22.14 1.01
CA SER A 77 33.11 22.85 1.84
C SER A 77 32.20 21.93 2.64
N GLU A 78 32.35 20.62 2.48
CA GLU A 78 31.47 19.60 3.05
C GLU A 78 29.98 19.85 2.78
N THR A 79 29.68 20.38 1.60
CA THR A 79 28.34 20.85 1.25
C THR A 79 27.75 20.01 0.13
N PRO A 80 26.55 19.44 0.32
CA PRO A 80 25.77 18.82 -0.73
C PRO A 80 25.04 19.89 -1.56
N TYR A 81 25.02 19.68 -2.87
CA TYR A 81 24.34 20.51 -3.85
C TYR A 81 23.34 19.67 -4.62
N PHE A 82 22.19 20.28 -4.88
CA PHE A 82 21.13 19.72 -5.70
C PHE A 82 20.82 20.67 -6.85
N ASP A 83 20.97 20.21 -8.07
CA ASP A 83 20.49 20.91 -9.25
C ASP A 83 19.05 20.48 -9.52
N PHE A 84 18.11 21.42 -9.44
CA PHE A 84 16.69 21.13 -9.59
C PHE A 84 15.97 22.17 -10.45
N GLU A 85 14.84 21.73 -11.00
CA GLU A 85 13.84 22.58 -11.63
C GLU A 85 12.44 22.31 -11.08
N PRO A 86 11.62 23.33 -10.86
CA PRO A 86 10.22 23.14 -10.54
C PRO A 86 9.46 22.64 -11.78
N VAL A 87 8.65 21.58 -11.60
CA VAL A 87 7.86 20.98 -12.69
C VAL A 87 6.36 21.03 -12.42
N GLY A 88 5.97 21.56 -11.28
CA GLY A 88 4.57 21.76 -10.90
C GLY A 88 4.42 22.25 -9.47
N GLN A 89 3.25 22.76 -9.15
CA GLN A 89 2.91 23.19 -7.80
C GLN A 89 1.66 22.41 -7.36
N SER A 90 1.67 21.97 -6.13
CA SER A 90 0.52 21.28 -5.50
C SER A 90 -0.61 22.26 -5.23
N ASN A 91 -1.84 21.75 -5.16
CA ASN A 91 -2.99 22.47 -4.60
C ASN A 91 -3.03 22.40 -3.05
N LYS A 92 -2.18 21.56 -2.44
CA LYS A 92 -2.08 21.38 -1.00
C LYS A 92 -0.91 22.15 -0.40
N ARG A 93 -1.04 22.50 0.86
CA ARG A 93 0.00 23.24 1.57
C ARG A 93 1.12 22.32 2.06
N SER A 94 2.31 22.86 2.20
CA SER A 94 3.47 22.14 2.76
C SER A 94 3.18 21.54 4.15
N ARG A 95 2.35 22.21 4.96
CA ARG A 95 1.91 21.74 6.26
C ARG A 95 1.10 20.44 6.15
N GLU A 96 0.16 20.37 5.22
CA GLU A 96 -0.69 19.19 5.03
C GLU A 96 0.18 17.97 4.66
N LEU A 97 1.15 18.15 3.78
CA LEU A 97 2.11 17.09 3.43
C LEU A 97 3.00 16.71 4.62
N ALA A 98 3.49 17.71 5.37
CA ALA A 98 4.32 17.47 6.55
C ALA A 98 3.57 16.69 7.64
N ASP A 99 2.30 17.00 7.87
CA ASP A 99 1.45 16.30 8.84
C ASP A 99 1.27 14.82 8.44
N MET A 100 1.08 14.53 7.16
CA MET A 100 1.01 13.16 6.62
C MET A 100 2.34 12.39 6.74
N LEU A 101 3.46 13.10 6.74
CA LEU A 101 4.81 12.55 6.94
C LEU A 101 5.21 12.41 8.44
N GLY A 102 4.26 12.58 9.37
CA GLY A 102 4.50 12.45 10.81
C GLY A 102 4.88 13.76 11.53
N GLY A 103 4.61 14.90 10.92
CA GLY A 103 4.71 16.24 11.55
C GLY A 103 6.12 16.82 11.65
N ARG A 104 7.17 16.02 11.42
CA ARG A 104 8.58 16.49 11.40
C ARG A 104 9.20 16.19 10.04
N VAL A 105 9.33 17.21 9.23
CA VAL A 105 10.09 17.11 7.98
C VAL A 105 11.54 17.52 8.25
N SER A 106 12.45 16.58 8.03
CA SER A 106 13.88 16.86 8.00
C SER A 106 14.19 17.80 6.86
N LEU A 107 15.29 18.56 6.95
CA LEU A 107 15.73 19.43 5.84
C LEU A 107 15.89 18.64 4.55
N PHE A 108 16.28 17.38 4.67
CA PHE A 108 16.37 16.43 3.58
C PHE A 108 15.92 15.05 4.03
N SER A 109 15.19 14.35 3.21
CA SER A 109 14.93 12.93 3.38
C SER A 109 14.70 12.25 2.04
N VAL A 110 14.96 10.96 2.00
CA VAL A 110 14.73 10.08 0.85
C VAL A 110 13.57 9.17 1.20
N LYS A 111 12.62 9.09 0.30
CA LYS A 111 11.44 8.26 0.46
C LYS A 111 11.26 7.38 -0.76
N ASP A 112 10.61 6.25 -0.57
CA ASP A 112 10.21 5.42 -1.69
C ASP A 112 9.09 6.07 -2.50
N CYS A 113 9.13 5.95 -3.82
CA CYS A 113 8.10 6.50 -4.68
C CYS A 113 6.70 6.05 -4.30
N SER A 114 6.52 4.78 -3.95
CA SER A 114 5.22 4.24 -3.54
C SER A 114 4.69 4.89 -2.26
N GLU A 115 5.55 5.17 -1.28
CA GLU A 115 5.16 5.86 -0.05
C GLU A 115 4.63 7.26 -0.37
N ILE A 116 5.37 8.02 -1.18
CA ILE A 116 4.99 9.37 -1.55
C ILE A 116 3.73 9.39 -2.42
N LEU A 117 3.62 8.50 -3.41
CA LEU A 117 2.42 8.41 -4.25
C LEU A 117 1.17 8.08 -3.43
N THR A 118 1.28 7.21 -2.43
CA THR A 118 0.17 6.95 -1.51
C THR A 118 -0.23 8.19 -0.72
N ILE A 119 0.74 8.92 -0.19
CA ILE A 119 0.47 10.17 0.55
C ILE A 119 -0.18 11.22 -0.36
N LEU A 120 0.32 11.40 -1.59
CA LEU A 120 -0.28 12.31 -2.55
C LEU A 120 -1.72 11.92 -2.90
N GLN A 121 -1.99 10.65 -3.07
CA GLN A 121 -3.35 10.15 -3.31
C GLN A 121 -4.28 10.43 -2.13
N LEU A 122 -3.81 10.24 -0.89
CA LEU A 122 -4.58 10.58 0.32
C LEU A 122 -4.86 12.09 0.42
N LEU A 123 -3.98 12.91 -0.11
CA LEU A 123 -4.16 14.36 -0.22
C LEU A 123 -5.03 14.77 -1.44
N ALA A 124 -5.51 13.82 -2.23
CA ALA A 124 -6.19 14.05 -3.52
C ALA A 124 -5.33 14.88 -4.50
N GLU A 125 -4.03 14.63 -4.52
CA GLU A 125 -3.05 15.24 -5.41
C GLU A 125 -2.62 14.26 -6.50
N THR A 126 -2.39 14.80 -7.70
CA THR A 126 -1.84 14.04 -8.82
C THR A 126 -0.45 14.58 -9.13
N PRO A 127 0.59 13.74 -9.18
CA PRO A 127 1.91 14.16 -9.62
C PRO A 127 1.88 14.78 -11.00
N PRO A 128 2.76 15.74 -11.31
CA PRO A 128 2.83 16.34 -12.64
C PRO A 128 3.30 15.31 -13.68
N SER A 129 2.85 15.47 -14.94
CA SER A 129 3.26 14.59 -16.04
C SER A 129 4.78 14.51 -16.24
N ALA A 130 5.52 15.57 -15.90
CA ALA A 130 6.97 15.56 -15.91
C ALA A 130 7.60 14.52 -14.95
N TRP A 131 6.84 13.95 -14.04
CA TRP A 131 7.28 12.86 -13.17
C TRP A 131 7.02 11.48 -13.77
N GLU A 132 6.18 11.34 -14.79
CA GLU A 132 5.85 10.05 -15.39
C GLU A 132 7.11 9.28 -15.81
N ASP A 133 8.02 9.95 -16.49
CA ASP A 133 9.32 9.37 -16.90
C ASP A 133 10.25 9.09 -15.70
N LEU A 134 10.18 9.91 -14.64
CA LEU A 134 11.03 9.77 -13.45
C LEU A 134 10.54 8.71 -12.49
N LEU A 135 9.25 8.45 -12.47
CA LEU A 135 8.61 7.42 -11.68
C LEU A 135 8.69 6.06 -12.36
N SER A 136 8.89 6.06 -13.68
CA SER A 136 9.16 4.84 -14.44
C SER A 136 10.62 4.43 -14.19
N PRO A 137 10.90 3.24 -13.68
CA PRO A 137 12.28 2.78 -13.59
C PRO A 137 12.80 2.57 -15.00
N GLU A 138 13.50 3.60 -15.54
CA GLU A 138 14.18 3.49 -16.84
C GLU A 138 15.32 2.50 -16.76
N GLN A 139 15.24 1.66 -17.72
CA GLN A 139 15.94 1.61 -19.02
C GLN A 139 17.42 1.24 -18.88
N ASN A 140 17.63 -0.01 -18.60
CA ASN A 140 18.53 -0.73 -19.48
C ASN A 140 18.03 -2.17 -19.62
N THR A 141 17.66 -2.49 -20.85
CA THR A 141 17.15 -3.77 -21.37
C THR A 141 15.66 -4.04 -21.24
N THR A 142 14.92 -3.68 -22.34
CA THR A 142 13.83 -4.50 -22.91
C THR A 142 12.98 -5.31 -21.93
N SER A 143 12.17 -4.65 -21.12
CA SER A 143 10.82 -5.08 -20.79
C SER A 143 10.13 -3.91 -20.05
N GLN A 144 8.98 -3.47 -20.54
CA GLN A 144 8.10 -2.56 -19.82
C GLN A 144 7.75 -3.20 -18.48
N ALA A 145 8.49 -2.83 -17.42
CA ALA A 145 8.10 -3.14 -16.07
C ALA A 145 6.86 -2.31 -15.74
N ARG A 146 5.70 -2.82 -16.10
CA ARG A 146 4.43 -2.31 -15.55
C ARG A 146 4.54 -2.48 -14.05
N TYR A 147 4.39 -1.38 -13.29
CA TYR A 147 4.14 -1.47 -11.85
C TYR A 147 2.98 -2.44 -11.66
N THR A 148 3.28 -3.57 -11.03
CA THR A 148 2.23 -4.52 -10.74
C THR A 148 1.44 -3.98 -9.56
N TRP A 149 0.14 -4.28 -9.50
CA TRP A 149 -0.67 -3.98 -8.34
C TRP A 149 -0.01 -4.46 -7.03
N LYS A 150 0.84 -5.51 -7.07
CA LYS A 150 1.68 -6.00 -5.98
C LYS A 150 2.65 -4.94 -5.45
N ASP A 151 3.18 -4.08 -6.28
CA ASP A 151 4.10 -3.02 -5.87
C ASP A 151 3.38 -1.93 -5.04
N TYR A 152 2.08 -1.73 -5.25
CA TYR A 152 1.28 -0.75 -4.51
C TYR A 152 0.74 -1.31 -3.19
N ILE A 153 0.25 -2.52 -3.18
CA ILE A 153 -0.38 -3.14 -2.01
C ILE A 153 0.64 -3.89 -1.16
N GLY A 154 1.63 -4.47 -1.81
CA GLY A 154 2.63 -5.31 -1.20
C GLY A 154 3.26 -4.72 0.05
N ARG A 155 3.40 -3.41 0.15
CA ARG A 155 4.04 -2.78 1.32
C ARG A 155 3.13 -2.64 2.53
N TYR A 156 1.83 -2.63 2.37
CA TYR A 156 0.89 -2.61 3.51
C TYR A 156 0.65 -4.00 4.09
N PHE A 157 0.70 -5.03 3.25
CA PHE A 157 0.41 -6.41 3.62
C PHE A 157 1.51 -7.39 3.16
N LEU A 158 2.69 -6.85 2.87
CA LEU A 158 3.80 -7.48 2.16
C LEU A 158 4.23 -8.81 2.71
N ASP A 159 4.22 -8.93 4.01
CA ASP A 159 4.78 -10.11 4.62
C ASP A 159 3.74 -11.23 4.83
N ILE A 160 2.49 -11.03 4.40
CA ILE A 160 1.48 -12.07 4.53
C ILE A 160 1.81 -13.31 3.66
N GLU A 161 2.52 -13.10 2.54
CA GLU A 161 3.04 -14.16 1.68
C GLU A 161 4.39 -14.72 2.19
N ASN A 162 5.02 -14.06 3.18
CA ASN A 162 6.31 -14.50 3.72
C ASN A 162 6.16 -15.85 4.41
N GLU A 163 7.06 -16.78 4.10
CA GLU A 163 7.04 -18.13 4.67
C GLU A 163 7.39 -18.17 6.16
N ASN A 164 8.04 -17.12 6.67
CA ASN A 164 8.54 -17.07 8.05
C ASN A 164 7.58 -16.47 9.09
N ILE A 165 6.37 -16.09 8.69
CA ILE A 165 5.37 -15.60 9.66
C ILE A 165 4.71 -16.76 10.40
N SER A 166 4.36 -16.54 11.68
CA SER A 166 3.63 -17.51 12.47
C SER A 166 2.16 -17.64 12.00
N ASN A 167 1.47 -18.73 12.38
CA ASN A 167 0.05 -18.89 12.09
C ASN A 167 -0.78 -17.75 12.67
N ASN A 168 -0.53 -17.37 13.92
CA ASN A 168 -1.24 -16.27 14.59
C ASN A 168 -1.03 -14.93 13.84
N GLU A 169 0.18 -14.68 13.38
CA GLU A 169 0.47 -13.48 12.60
C GLU A 169 -0.20 -13.51 11.23
N PHE A 170 -0.31 -14.67 10.61
CA PHE A 170 -1.06 -14.83 9.36
C PHE A 170 -2.55 -14.53 9.55
N GLU A 171 -3.17 -15.07 10.61
CA GLU A 171 -4.56 -14.77 10.98
C GLU A 171 -4.78 -13.27 11.23
N ASP A 172 -3.88 -12.61 11.99
CA ASP A 172 -3.94 -11.17 12.26
C ASP A 172 -3.88 -10.33 10.97
N ARG A 173 -3.03 -10.72 10.04
CA ARG A 173 -2.89 -10.03 8.76
C ARG A 173 -4.07 -10.25 7.83
N VAL A 174 -4.64 -11.45 7.80
CA VAL A 174 -5.89 -11.73 7.08
C VAL A 174 -7.04 -10.90 7.64
N CYS A 175 -7.17 -10.83 8.97
CA CYS A 175 -8.15 -9.98 9.64
C CYS A 175 -8.00 -8.50 9.23
N ALA A 176 -6.77 -7.98 9.29
CA ALA A 176 -6.48 -6.60 8.89
C ALA A 176 -6.79 -6.35 7.41
N LEU A 177 -6.48 -7.30 6.53
CA LEU A 177 -6.73 -7.20 5.09
C LEU A 177 -8.24 -7.20 4.77
N LEU A 178 -9.01 -8.10 5.37
CA LEU A 178 -10.46 -8.11 5.23
C LEU A 178 -11.09 -6.81 5.74
N THR A 179 -10.62 -6.29 6.88
CA THR A 179 -11.05 -5.00 7.41
C THR A 179 -10.72 -3.84 6.45
N ALA A 180 -9.53 -3.85 5.88
CA ALA A 180 -9.12 -2.84 4.90
C ALA A 180 -9.94 -2.91 3.61
N ILE A 181 -10.37 -4.09 3.18
CA ILE A 181 -11.30 -4.29 2.05
C ILE A 181 -12.69 -3.71 2.38
N GLY A 182 -13.09 -3.69 3.66
CA GLY A 182 -14.33 -3.06 4.13
C GLY A 182 -15.31 -4.02 4.79
N PHE A 183 -14.85 -5.20 5.19
CA PHE A 183 -15.63 -6.07 6.06
C PHE A 183 -15.56 -5.59 7.52
N GLU A 184 -16.63 -5.77 8.24
CA GLU A 184 -16.62 -5.77 9.70
C GLU A 184 -16.15 -7.16 10.16
N VAL A 185 -14.99 -7.23 10.82
CA VAL A 185 -14.33 -8.51 11.13
C VAL A 185 -14.34 -8.77 12.62
N GLU A 186 -14.85 -9.93 12.99
CA GLU A 186 -14.73 -10.52 14.32
C GLU A 186 -13.67 -11.62 14.29
N GLN A 187 -12.46 -11.31 14.73
CA GLN A 187 -11.38 -12.29 14.83
C GLN A 187 -11.59 -13.17 16.08
N ARG A 188 -11.48 -14.46 15.90
CA ARG A 188 -11.58 -15.48 16.98
C ARG A 188 -10.31 -16.31 17.05
N GLY A 189 -10.20 -17.41 16.33
CA GLY A 189 -9.02 -18.24 16.23
C GLY A 189 -8.29 -18.44 17.55
N TYR A 190 -6.99 -18.16 17.56
CA TYR A 190 -6.14 -18.26 18.75
C TYR A 190 -6.49 -17.27 19.88
N ARG A 191 -7.31 -16.25 19.62
CA ARG A 191 -7.69 -15.21 20.60
C ARG A 191 -8.80 -15.65 21.53
N VAL A 192 -9.59 -16.64 21.12
CA VAL A 192 -10.75 -17.14 21.89
C VAL A 192 -10.51 -18.60 22.27
N PRO A 193 -10.55 -18.97 23.58
CA PRO A 193 -10.40 -20.36 23.98
C PRO A 193 -11.55 -21.22 23.46
N GLY A 194 -11.23 -22.34 22.81
CA GLY A 194 -12.22 -23.29 22.28
C GLY A 194 -11.98 -23.65 20.82
N GLU A 195 -12.95 -24.34 20.21
CA GLU A 195 -12.95 -24.68 18.79
C GLU A 195 -13.87 -23.69 18.05
N TYR A 196 -13.27 -22.69 17.40
CA TYR A 196 -13.95 -21.65 16.64
C TYR A 196 -13.29 -21.47 15.28
N PRO A 197 -13.99 -20.88 14.29
CA PRO A 197 -13.32 -20.39 13.08
C PRO A 197 -12.30 -19.31 13.45
N ASP A 198 -11.33 -19.05 12.60
CA ASP A 198 -10.36 -17.97 12.83
C ASP A 198 -11.04 -16.60 12.84
N GLY A 199 -12.18 -16.48 12.18
CA GLY A 199 -13.04 -15.33 12.33
C GLY A 199 -14.26 -15.34 11.43
N ILE A 200 -15.03 -14.26 11.57
CA ILE A 200 -16.20 -13.99 10.76
C ILE A 200 -16.06 -12.58 10.20
N ALA A 201 -16.26 -12.42 8.91
CA ALA A 201 -16.19 -11.13 8.23
C ALA A 201 -17.56 -10.78 7.65
N PHE A 202 -18.15 -9.67 8.08
CA PHE A 202 -19.50 -9.27 7.70
C PHE A 202 -19.50 -8.07 6.76
N VAL A 203 -20.48 -8.06 5.87
CA VAL A 203 -21.01 -6.88 5.20
C VAL A 203 -22.53 -6.93 5.20
N GLU A 204 -23.18 -5.92 4.67
CA GLU A 204 -24.64 -5.89 4.58
C GLU A 204 -25.17 -7.12 3.82
N GLY A 205 -25.99 -7.93 4.51
CA GLY A 205 -26.71 -9.08 3.94
C GLY A 205 -25.94 -10.40 3.85
N TYR A 206 -24.62 -10.44 4.06
CA TYR A 206 -23.86 -11.71 4.08
C TYR A 206 -22.63 -11.67 4.97
N GLY A 207 -22.04 -12.84 5.21
CA GLY A 207 -20.81 -12.97 5.96
C GLY A 207 -19.96 -14.15 5.49
N LEU A 208 -18.67 -14.08 5.79
CA LEU A 208 -17.69 -15.14 5.57
C LEU A 208 -17.35 -15.78 6.91
N VAL A 209 -17.60 -17.06 7.09
CA VAL A 209 -17.04 -17.84 8.20
C VAL A 209 -15.71 -18.40 7.68
N TYR A 210 -14.59 -17.84 8.13
CA TYR A 210 -13.30 -18.16 7.54
C TYR A 210 -12.36 -18.89 8.48
N ASP A 211 -11.51 -19.72 7.87
CA ASP A 211 -10.45 -20.47 8.51
C ASP A 211 -9.14 -20.27 7.70
N CYS A 212 -8.10 -19.78 8.37
CA CYS A 212 -6.83 -19.37 7.79
C CYS A 212 -5.82 -20.52 7.77
N LYS A 213 -5.10 -20.64 6.66
CA LYS A 213 -4.07 -21.65 6.50
C LYS A 213 -2.77 -20.99 6.00
N ASN A 214 -1.83 -20.83 6.90
CA ASN A 214 -0.49 -20.28 6.61
C ASN A 214 0.34 -21.26 5.77
N SER A 215 -0.15 -21.56 4.59
CA SER A 215 0.43 -22.58 3.70
C SER A 215 0.34 -22.15 2.24
N THR A 216 1.39 -22.44 1.49
CA THR A 216 1.40 -22.46 0.03
C THR A 216 0.89 -23.83 -0.45
N ASP A 217 0.20 -23.86 -1.59
CA ASP A 217 -0.34 -25.11 -2.16
C ASP A 217 -1.29 -25.87 -1.21
N TYR A 218 -2.07 -25.14 -0.41
CA TYR A 218 -2.98 -25.74 0.56
C TYR A 218 -4.04 -26.61 -0.13
N ARG A 219 -4.30 -27.76 0.47
CA ARG A 219 -5.41 -28.65 0.10
C ARG A 219 -6.19 -29.04 1.36
N PRO A 220 -7.46 -28.64 1.48
CA PRO A 220 -8.27 -28.97 2.64
C PRO A 220 -8.37 -30.48 2.89
N THR A 221 -8.08 -30.90 4.10
CA THR A 221 -8.29 -32.29 4.56
C THR A 221 -9.77 -32.57 4.83
N THR A 222 -10.11 -33.83 5.07
CA THR A 222 -11.49 -34.20 5.48
C THR A 222 -11.86 -33.56 6.81
N ASP A 223 -10.90 -33.43 7.73
CA ASP A 223 -11.12 -32.85 9.05
C ASP A 223 -11.30 -31.33 8.96
N ASP A 224 -10.51 -30.62 8.16
CA ASP A 224 -10.69 -29.19 7.90
C ASP A 224 -12.10 -28.91 7.37
N LYS A 225 -12.55 -29.70 6.39
CA LYS A 225 -13.89 -29.55 5.80
C LYS A 225 -15.01 -29.82 6.80
N ARG A 226 -14.81 -30.80 7.69
CA ARG A 226 -15.78 -31.10 8.75
C ARG A 226 -15.84 -29.96 9.76
N ALA A 227 -14.69 -29.44 10.15
CA ALA A 227 -14.59 -28.34 11.10
C ALA A 227 -15.30 -27.09 10.57
N ILE A 228 -14.98 -26.63 9.35
CA ILE A 228 -15.56 -25.40 8.82
C ILE A 228 -17.08 -25.52 8.58
N ARG A 229 -17.58 -26.72 8.21
CA ARG A 229 -19.03 -26.94 8.11
C ARG A 229 -19.70 -26.88 9.47
N LYS A 230 -19.10 -27.45 10.52
CA LYS A 230 -19.58 -27.35 11.92
C LYS A 230 -19.62 -25.87 12.33
N TYR A 231 -18.57 -25.11 12.09
CA TYR A 231 -18.52 -23.68 12.39
C TYR A 231 -19.63 -22.92 11.66
N LEU A 232 -19.84 -23.19 10.38
CA LEU A 232 -20.92 -22.59 9.61
C LEU A 232 -22.31 -22.88 10.21
N GLU A 233 -22.57 -24.12 10.64
CA GLU A 233 -23.84 -24.50 11.27
C GLU A 233 -24.07 -23.81 12.62
N ASP A 234 -23.03 -23.65 13.41
CA ASP A 234 -23.10 -22.96 14.70
C ASP A 234 -23.31 -21.45 14.51
N GLU A 235 -22.61 -20.82 13.59
CA GLU A 235 -22.75 -19.39 13.29
C GLU A 235 -24.09 -19.05 12.62
N LYS A 236 -24.67 -19.94 11.83
CA LYS A 236 -26.02 -19.75 11.27
C LYS A 236 -27.10 -19.59 12.33
N LYS A 237 -26.93 -20.22 13.50
CA LYS A 237 -27.85 -20.05 14.63
C LYS A 237 -27.75 -18.68 15.29
N ALA A 238 -26.55 -18.10 15.27
CA ALA A 238 -26.29 -16.77 15.84
C ALA A 238 -26.66 -15.64 14.88
N TYR A 239 -26.60 -15.88 13.59
CA TYR A 239 -26.77 -14.87 12.51
C TYR A 239 -27.86 -15.28 11.51
N GLU A 240 -29.06 -15.60 11.99
CA GLU A 240 -30.19 -16.13 11.20
C GLU A 240 -30.58 -15.23 10.00
N ASN A 241 -30.34 -13.93 10.08
CA ASN A 241 -30.71 -12.95 9.04
C ASN A 241 -29.62 -12.70 7.98
N LYS A 242 -28.49 -13.43 8.04
CA LYS A 242 -27.38 -13.25 7.12
C LYS A 242 -27.10 -14.52 6.31
N THR A 243 -26.78 -14.38 5.05
CA THR A 243 -26.24 -15.47 4.24
C THR A 243 -24.79 -15.69 4.62
N LEU A 244 -24.42 -16.85 5.16
CA LEU A 244 -23.05 -17.16 5.55
C LEU A 244 -22.39 -18.13 4.57
N PHE A 245 -21.14 -17.84 4.21
CA PHE A 245 -20.30 -18.66 3.33
C PHE A 245 -19.10 -19.21 4.09
N PRO A 246 -18.85 -20.54 4.07
CA PRO A 246 -17.64 -21.11 4.61
C PRO A 246 -16.47 -20.85 3.64
N VAL A 247 -15.36 -20.32 4.15
CA VAL A 247 -14.23 -19.89 3.34
C VAL A 247 -12.91 -20.34 3.94
N PHE A 248 -12.09 -21.05 3.17
CA PHE A 248 -10.69 -21.19 3.50
C PHE A 248 -9.90 -20.03 2.90
N ILE A 249 -9.01 -19.44 3.72
CA ILE A 249 -8.06 -18.41 3.29
C ILE A 249 -6.65 -18.96 3.45
N ALA A 250 -5.90 -19.04 2.35
CA ALA A 250 -4.53 -19.55 2.35
C ALA A 250 -3.60 -18.68 1.51
N LYS A 251 -2.29 -18.87 1.65
CA LYS A 251 -1.33 -18.19 0.75
C LYS A 251 -1.58 -18.56 -0.70
N SER A 252 -1.75 -19.84 -0.99
CA SER A 252 -2.23 -20.33 -2.28
C SER A 252 -2.88 -21.70 -2.13
N PHE A 253 -3.65 -22.11 -3.14
CA PHE A 253 -4.35 -23.39 -3.15
C PHE A 253 -3.85 -24.27 -4.30
N ARG A 254 -3.67 -25.55 -3.99
CA ARG A 254 -3.55 -26.58 -5.05
C ARG A 254 -4.91 -26.75 -5.73
N SER A 255 -4.91 -26.98 -7.04
CA SER A 255 -6.15 -27.21 -7.81
C SER A 255 -7.07 -28.21 -7.10
N TYR A 256 -8.28 -27.78 -6.76
CA TYR A 256 -9.22 -28.50 -5.94
C TYR A 256 -10.66 -28.09 -6.28
N ASN A 257 -11.56 -29.07 -6.41
CA ASN A 257 -12.96 -28.83 -6.73
C ASN A 257 -13.85 -29.28 -5.56
N GLU A 258 -14.22 -28.36 -4.68
CA GLU A 258 -15.31 -28.52 -3.73
C GLU A 258 -16.40 -27.50 -4.05
N LYS A 259 -17.66 -27.90 -3.97
CA LYS A 259 -18.77 -27.04 -4.44
C LYS A 259 -19.38 -26.18 -3.33
N ASP A 260 -19.17 -26.55 -2.07
CA ASP A 260 -19.86 -25.97 -0.91
C ASP A 260 -18.93 -25.17 0.03
N ILE A 261 -17.63 -25.13 -0.24
CA ILE A 261 -16.65 -24.37 0.54
C ILE A 261 -15.85 -23.50 -0.42
N SER A 262 -15.81 -22.22 -0.14
CA SER A 262 -15.09 -21.26 -0.97
C SER A 262 -13.60 -21.20 -0.60
N HIS A 263 -12.78 -20.92 -1.58
CA HIS A 263 -11.33 -20.76 -1.43
C HIS A 263 -10.95 -19.34 -1.90
N LEU A 264 -10.20 -18.65 -1.07
CA LEU A 264 -9.77 -17.28 -1.31
C LEU A 264 -8.29 -17.18 -0.97
N ASP A 265 -7.44 -17.04 -1.97
CA ASP A 265 -6.01 -16.89 -1.73
C ASP A 265 -5.64 -15.44 -1.37
N VAL A 266 -4.46 -15.29 -0.80
CA VAL A 266 -3.95 -13.98 -0.38
C VAL A 266 -3.77 -13.04 -1.57
N GLU A 267 -3.41 -13.57 -2.74
CA GLU A 267 -3.30 -12.76 -3.95
C GLU A 267 -4.65 -12.15 -4.36
N ALA A 268 -5.72 -12.94 -4.27
CA ALA A 268 -7.07 -12.46 -4.54
C ALA A 268 -7.53 -11.39 -3.53
N LEU A 269 -7.23 -11.58 -2.24
CA LEU A 269 -7.53 -10.58 -1.21
C LEU A 269 -6.78 -9.27 -1.44
N ASN A 270 -5.50 -9.33 -1.72
CA ASN A 270 -4.68 -8.17 -2.05
C ASN A 270 -5.22 -7.45 -3.29
N TYR A 271 -5.69 -8.22 -4.28
CA TYR A 271 -6.24 -7.63 -5.49
C TYR A 271 -7.61 -6.99 -5.25
N LEU A 272 -8.45 -7.54 -4.37
CA LEU A 272 -9.69 -6.90 -3.92
C LEU A 272 -9.42 -5.56 -3.24
N LEU A 273 -8.41 -5.49 -2.38
CA LEU A 273 -8.00 -4.24 -1.76
C LEU A 273 -7.52 -3.23 -2.81
N TYR A 274 -6.75 -3.66 -3.80
CA TYR A 274 -6.34 -2.81 -4.91
C TYR A 274 -7.55 -2.26 -5.69
N LYS A 275 -8.52 -3.11 -6.04
CA LYS A 275 -9.76 -2.67 -6.71
C LYS A 275 -10.51 -1.64 -5.86
N LYS A 276 -10.61 -1.85 -4.54
CA LYS A 276 -11.22 -0.88 -3.62
C LYS A 276 -10.49 0.46 -3.63
N ILE A 277 -9.17 0.45 -3.58
CA ILE A 277 -8.35 1.67 -3.62
C ILE A 277 -8.56 2.41 -4.94
N CYS A 278 -8.54 1.71 -6.06
CA CYS A 278 -8.71 2.30 -7.39
C CYS A 278 -10.12 2.86 -7.63
N LEU A 279 -11.15 2.19 -7.15
CA LEU A 279 -12.55 2.53 -7.39
C LEU A 279 -13.14 3.45 -6.31
N GLY A 280 -12.53 3.50 -5.13
CA GLY A 280 -13.00 4.31 -4.01
C GLY A 280 -14.45 4.00 -3.64
N SER A 281 -15.30 5.01 -3.59
CA SER A 281 -16.72 4.88 -3.26
C SER A 281 -17.54 4.08 -4.29
N LYS A 282 -17.01 3.82 -5.47
CA LYS A 282 -17.68 3.00 -6.49
C LYS A 282 -17.47 1.49 -6.27
N PHE A 283 -16.53 1.10 -5.40
CA PHE A 283 -16.28 -0.30 -5.10
C PHE A 283 -17.47 -0.93 -4.36
N ASN A 284 -18.04 -1.97 -4.96
CA ASN A 284 -19.25 -2.62 -4.44
C ASN A 284 -18.93 -4.02 -3.88
N LEU A 285 -18.86 -4.13 -2.55
CA LEU A 285 -18.61 -5.39 -1.84
C LEU A 285 -19.69 -6.47 -2.07
N SER A 286 -20.90 -6.09 -2.46
CA SER A 286 -21.97 -7.06 -2.78
C SER A 286 -21.59 -7.97 -3.96
N ARG A 287 -20.63 -7.55 -4.79
CA ARG A 287 -20.13 -8.38 -5.90
C ARG A 287 -19.40 -9.63 -5.41
N ILE A 288 -18.75 -9.58 -4.26
CA ILE A 288 -18.11 -10.76 -3.64
C ILE A 288 -19.18 -11.82 -3.35
N LYS A 289 -20.34 -11.44 -2.81
CA LYS A 289 -21.45 -12.38 -2.59
C LYS A 289 -21.85 -13.08 -3.89
N LYS A 290 -22.06 -12.32 -4.96
CA LYS A 290 -22.41 -12.87 -6.29
C LYS A 290 -21.34 -13.84 -6.80
N LEU A 291 -20.05 -13.55 -6.57
CA LEU A 291 -18.97 -14.46 -6.93
C LEU A 291 -19.01 -15.74 -6.09
N LEU A 292 -19.21 -15.64 -4.78
CA LEU A 292 -19.32 -16.80 -3.89
C LEU A 292 -20.54 -17.67 -4.19
N ASP A 293 -21.66 -17.08 -4.60
CA ASP A 293 -22.86 -17.82 -5.03
C ASP A 293 -22.61 -18.67 -6.30
N ASN A 294 -21.66 -18.25 -7.15
CA ASN A 294 -21.42 -18.86 -8.47
C ASN A 294 -20.08 -19.60 -8.59
N LYS A 295 -19.13 -19.31 -7.73
CA LYS A 295 -17.76 -19.81 -7.81
C LYS A 295 -17.26 -20.23 -6.45
N THR A 296 -16.60 -21.37 -6.38
CA THR A 296 -15.98 -21.85 -5.14
C THR A 296 -14.54 -21.39 -4.96
N THR A 297 -13.87 -21.02 -6.02
CA THR A 297 -12.51 -20.47 -5.96
C THR A 297 -12.52 -19.05 -6.48
N LEU A 298 -12.10 -18.11 -5.66
CA LEU A 298 -11.90 -16.72 -6.04
C LEU A 298 -10.39 -16.48 -6.12
N ASN A 299 -9.89 -16.42 -7.33
CA ASN A 299 -8.52 -16.03 -7.63
C ASN A 299 -8.51 -14.65 -8.29
N ARG A 300 -7.31 -14.11 -8.51
CA ARG A 300 -7.12 -12.81 -9.13
C ARG A 300 -7.84 -12.67 -10.46
N ASP A 301 -7.77 -13.68 -11.35
CA ASP A 301 -8.35 -13.58 -12.69
C ASP A 301 -9.87 -13.47 -12.65
N ILE A 302 -10.50 -14.21 -11.73
CA ILE A 302 -11.96 -14.14 -11.49
C ILE A 302 -12.34 -12.76 -10.97
N ILE A 303 -11.57 -12.22 -10.01
CA ILE A 303 -11.80 -10.89 -9.45
C ILE A 303 -11.58 -9.80 -10.51
N ASP A 304 -10.57 -9.95 -11.36
CA ASP A 304 -10.28 -8.97 -12.42
C ASP A 304 -11.36 -8.94 -13.49
N SER A 305 -11.98 -10.08 -13.80
CA SER A 305 -13.04 -10.21 -14.80
C SER A 305 -14.40 -9.68 -14.33
N GLU A 306 -14.58 -9.41 -13.01
CA GLU A 306 -15.86 -8.93 -12.47
C GLU A 306 -15.97 -7.40 -12.57
N GLU A 307 -17.16 -6.92 -12.81
CA GLU A 307 -17.53 -5.50 -12.83
C GLU A 307 -17.79 -5.01 -11.39
N TRP A 308 -16.89 -4.22 -10.82
CA TRP A 308 -16.92 -3.79 -9.43
C TRP A 308 -17.63 -2.45 -9.17
N SER A 309 -17.99 -1.72 -10.20
CA SER A 309 -18.68 -0.41 -10.13
C SER A 309 -20.17 -0.52 -10.41
#